data_608ec0d00a8883b8148911c73888b6b6
#
_entry.id   608ec0d00a8883b8148911c73888b6b6
#
_cell.length_a   1.000
_cell.length_b   1.000
_cell.length_c   1.000
_cell.angle_alpha   90.00
_cell.angle_beta   90.00
_cell.angle_gamma   90.00
#
_symmetry.space_group_name_H-M   'P 1'
#
loop_
_entity.id
_entity.type
_entity.pdbx_description
1 polymer ?
#
loop_
_entity_poly.entity_id
_entity_poly.type
_entity_poly.pdbx_seq_one_letter_code
_entity_poly.pdbx_strand_id
1 'polypeptide(L)'
;MIKKFDFLNSIKVIVSPWDKGFTCGILLDSRNKMTDEQYELCSTIARGMIKQATTDPHSTFLAGMRGFAEDRKYQKTNGGIDERAKLDDTENIIDFLKYLQRKRNKELN
;
A
#
# COMPACT_ATOMS: atom_id res chain seq x y z
N MET A 1 -8.28 -18.46 7.01
CA MET A 1 -6.94 -19.04 6.82
C MET A 1 -5.91 -17.94 6.69
N ILE A 2 -4.95 -17.92 7.57
CA ILE A 2 -3.87 -16.94 7.52
C ILE A 2 -2.81 -17.44 6.54
N LYS A 3 -2.64 -16.71 5.46
CA LYS A 3 -1.59 -17.02 4.50
C LYS A 3 -0.26 -16.49 5.02
N LYS A 4 0.72 -17.35 5.07
CA LYS A 4 2.07 -16.93 5.42
C LYS A 4 2.75 -16.32 4.20
N PHE A 5 3.39 -15.17 4.41
CA PHE A 5 4.17 -14.56 3.35
C PHE A 5 5.58 -15.12 3.34
N ASP A 6 6.06 -15.46 2.18
CA ASP A 6 7.44 -15.87 1.99
C ASP A 6 8.26 -14.66 1.56
N PHE A 7 8.93 -14.04 2.51
CA PHE A 7 9.65 -12.80 2.26
C PHE A 7 10.84 -12.96 1.32
N LEU A 8 11.40 -14.17 1.24
CA LEU A 8 12.53 -14.41 0.32
C LEU A 8 12.04 -14.62 -1.11
N ASN A 9 10.94 -15.34 -1.27
CA ASN A 9 10.38 -15.66 -2.58
C ASN A 9 9.21 -14.76 -2.91
N SER A 10 9.45 -13.46 -2.87
CA SER A 10 8.41 -12.48 -3.11
C SER A 10 8.99 -11.23 -3.75
N ILE A 11 8.14 -10.51 -4.44
CA ILE A 11 8.47 -9.18 -4.96
C ILE A 11 7.84 -8.16 -4.01
N LYS A 12 8.63 -7.21 -3.56
CA LYS A 12 8.19 -6.18 -2.63
C LYS A 12 7.99 -4.88 -3.37
N VAL A 13 6.82 -4.30 -3.21
CA VAL A 13 6.54 -2.96 -3.74
C VAL A 13 6.81 -1.98 -2.61
N ILE A 14 7.68 -1.02 -2.87
CA ILE A 14 8.07 -0.02 -1.89
C ILE A 14 7.46 1.30 -2.32
N VAL A 15 6.79 1.96 -1.37
CA VAL A 15 6.23 3.29 -1.57
C VAL A 15 6.89 4.21 -0.55
N SER A 16 7.54 5.24 -1.04
CA SER A 16 8.23 6.20 -0.17
C SER A 16 7.79 7.62 -0.49
N PRO A 17 7.75 8.50 0.51
CA PRO A 17 7.47 9.90 0.22
C PRO A 17 8.62 10.51 -0.58
N TRP A 18 8.27 11.35 -1.52
CA TRP A 18 9.24 12.05 -2.34
C TRP A 18 8.70 13.42 -2.70
N ASP A 19 9.45 14.45 -2.35
CA ASP A 19 9.06 15.84 -2.61
C ASP A 19 7.60 16.09 -2.22
N LYS A 20 6.74 16.39 -3.18
CA LYS A 20 5.31 16.66 -2.93
C LYS A 20 4.42 15.45 -3.19
N GLY A 21 4.99 14.29 -3.33
CA GLY A 21 4.22 13.09 -3.64
C GLY A 21 4.89 11.85 -3.10
N PHE A 22 5.03 10.88 -3.95
CA PHE A 22 5.63 9.60 -3.57
C PHE A 22 6.40 9.01 -4.75
N THR A 23 7.28 8.09 -4.42
CA THR A 23 7.97 7.27 -5.41
C THR A 23 7.72 5.82 -5.10
N CYS A 24 7.66 4.99 -6.13
CA CYS A 24 7.46 3.56 -6.00
C CYS A 24 8.66 2.82 -6.57
N GLY A 25 8.97 1.69 -5.95
CA GLY A 25 10.03 0.81 -6.44
C GLY A 25 9.68 -0.64 -6.22
N ILE A 26 10.46 -1.50 -6.85
CA ILE A 26 10.35 -2.95 -6.68
C ILE A 26 11.64 -3.44 -6.07
N LEU A 27 11.51 -4.27 -5.05
CA LEU A 27 12.65 -4.91 -4.42
C LEU A 27 12.53 -6.42 -4.54
N LEU A 28 13.60 -7.05 -4.98
CA LEU A 28 13.68 -8.49 -5.11
C LEU A 28 14.91 -8.98 -4.36
N ASP A 29 14.71 -9.96 -3.49
CA ASP A 29 15.84 -10.57 -2.78
C ASP A 29 16.63 -11.43 -3.77
N SER A 30 17.95 -11.26 -3.79
CA SER A 30 18.84 -12.03 -4.67
C SER A 30 18.83 -13.52 -4.33
N ARG A 31 18.40 -13.88 -3.13
CA ARG A 31 18.34 -15.28 -2.68
C ARG A 31 17.03 -15.96 -3.03
N ASN A 32 16.13 -15.29 -3.73
CA ASN A 32 14.85 -15.88 -4.08
C ASN A 32 15.02 -17.11 -4.96
N LYS A 33 14.08 -18.04 -4.81
CA LYS A 33 14.05 -19.28 -5.59
C LYS A 33 12.76 -19.39 -6.39
N MET A 34 12.20 -18.25 -6.78
CA MET A 34 10.99 -18.25 -7.59
C MET A 34 11.26 -18.88 -8.95
N THR A 35 10.30 -19.63 -9.46
CA THR A 35 10.33 -20.10 -10.84
C THR A 35 10.14 -18.91 -11.76
N ASP A 36 10.48 -19.08 -13.03
CA ASP A 36 10.30 -18.01 -14.02
C ASP A 36 8.83 -17.61 -14.13
N GLU A 37 7.92 -18.58 -14.05
CA GLU A 37 6.48 -18.32 -14.08
C GLU A 37 6.01 -17.52 -12.87
N GLN A 38 6.51 -17.89 -11.69
CA GLN A 38 6.17 -17.17 -10.46
C GLN A 38 6.70 -15.74 -10.49
N TYR A 39 7.93 -15.58 -10.95
CA TYR A 39 8.53 -14.27 -11.10
C TYR A 39 7.75 -13.40 -12.08
N GLU A 40 7.38 -13.95 -13.23
CA GLU A 40 6.62 -13.24 -14.24
C GLU A 40 5.27 -12.77 -13.70
N LEU A 41 4.55 -13.67 -13.02
CA LEU A 41 3.26 -13.32 -12.43
C LEU A 41 3.39 -12.22 -11.40
N CYS A 42 4.28 -12.40 -10.43
CA CYS A 42 4.42 -11.45 -9.34
C CYS A 42 4.95 -10.09 -9.82
N SER A 43 5.89 -10.11 -10.76
CA SER A 43 6.44 -8.86 -11.28
C SER A 43 5.41 -8.10 -12.13
N THR A 44 4.58 -8.81 -12.86
CA THR A 44 3.51 -8.19 -13.65
C THR A 44 2.50 -7.49 -12.74
N ILE A 45 2.10 -8.16 -11.66
CA ILE A 45 1.17 -7.57 -10.68
C ILE A 45 1.81 -6.36 -10.02
N ALA A 46 3.06 -6.48 -9.59
CA ALA A 46 3.76 -5.37 -8.93
C ALA A 46 3.89 -4.15 -9.85
N ARG A 47 4.27 -4.39 -11.10
CA ARG A 47 4.39 -3.30 -12.09
C ARG A 47 3.06 -2.67 -12.42
N GLY A 48 2.00 -3.48 -12.48
CA GLY A 48 0.65 -2.98 -12.69
C GLY A 48 0.21 -2.06 -11.56
N MET A 49 0.47 -2.45 -10.33
CA MET A 49 0.16 -1.63 -9.16
C MET A 49 0.92 -0.30 -9.20
N ILE A 50 2.20 -0.34 -9.52
CA ILE A 50 3.02 0.88 -9.62
C ILE A 50 2.54 1.76 -10.77
N LYS A 51 2.26 1.17 -11.92
CA LYS A 51 1.76 1.92 -13.08
C LYS A 51 0.46 2.63 -12.75
N GLN A 52 -0.47 1.93 -12.10
CA GLN A 52 -1.74 2.51 -11.70
C GLN A 52 -1.54 3.65 -10.70
N ALA A 53 -0.69 3.44 -9.70
CA ALA A 53 -0.42 4.44 -8.68
C ALA A 53 0.22 5.71 -9.25
N THR A 54 1.09 5.56 -10.24
CA THR A 54 1.80 6.71 -10.83
C THR A 54 1.01 7.43 -11.92
N THR A 55 0.14 6.72 -12.63
CA THR A 55 -0.68 7.33 -13.70
C THR A 55 -2.00 7.86 -13.19
N ASP A 56 -2.57 7.23 -12.17
CA ASP A 56 -3.85 7.64 -11.59
C ASP A 56 -3.78 7.56 -10.06
N PRO A 57 -3.00 8.46 -9.44
CA PRO A 57 -2.85 8.44 -7.98
C PRO A 57 -4.15 8.69 -7.23
N HIS A 58 -5.07 9.45 -7.82
CA HIS A 58 -6.35 9.75 -7.16
C HIS A 58 -7.19 8.48 -6.98
N SER A 59 -7.38 7.71 -8.04
CA SER A 59 -8.12 6.44 -7.96
C SER A 59 -7.43 5.43 -7.06
N THR A 60 -6.10 5.39 -7.12
CA THR A 60 -5.31 4.52 -6.25
C THR A 60 -5.51 4.87 -4.79
N PHE A 61 -5.51 6.16 -4.48
CA PHE A 61 -5.75 6.66 -3.13
C PHE A 61 -7.15 6.28 -2.63
N LEU A 62 -8.16 6.46 -3.47
CA LEU A 62 -9.54 6.09 -3.10
C LEU A 62 -9.66 4.59 -2.85
N ALA A 63 -9.02 3.78 -3.67
CA ALA A 63 -9.00 2.33 -3.47
C ALA A 63 -8.33 1.97 -2.14
N GLY A 64 -7.24 2.66 -1.79
CA GLY A 64 -6.56 2.48 -0.52
C GLY A 64 -7.46 2.82 0.66
N MET A 65 -8.20 3.91 0.57
CA MET A 65 -9.15 4.29 1.61
C MET A 65 -10.23 3.24 1.81
N ARG A 66 -10.73 2.67 0.73
CA ARG A 66 -11.70 1.58 0.80
C ARG A 66 -11.10 0.35 1.46
N GLY A 67 -9.85 0.02 1.13
CA GLY A 67 -9.13 -1.09 1.75
C GLY A 67 -9.04 -0.93 3.26
N PHE A 68 -8.68 0.25 3.73
CA PHE A 68 -8.64 0.53 5.17
C PHE A 68 -10.01 0.37 5.81
N ALA A 69 -11.08 0.84 5.16
CA ALA A 69 -12.42 0.72 5.70
C ALA A 69 -12.85 -0.75 5.80
N GLU A 70 -12.52 -1.55 4.80
CA GLU A 70 -12.83 -2.97 4.79
C GLU A 70 -12.06 -3.71 5.88
N ASP A 71 -10.77 -3.42 6.05
CA ASP A 71 -9.96 -4.00 7.10
C ASP A 71 -10.52 -3.71 8.49
N ARG A 72 -10.97 -2.48 8.70
CA ARG A 72 -11.60 -2.12 9.98
C ARG A 72 -12.89 -2.88 10.22
N LYS A 73 -13.69 -3.05 9.17
CA LYS A 73 -14.92 -3.85 9.24
C LYS A 73 -14.61 -5.29 9.60
N TYR A 74 -13.62 -5.86 8.97
CA TYR A 74 -13.17 -7.23 9.21
C TYR A 74 -12.69 -7.38 10.64
N GLN A 75 -11.91 -6.46 11.13
CA GLN A 75 -11.40 -6.48 12.50
C GLN A 75 -12.52 -6.40 13.53
N LYS A 76 -13.52 -5.56 13.28
CA LYS A 76 -14.67 -5.43 14.18
C LYS A 76 -15.51 -6.70 14.26
N THR A 77 -15.72 -7.37 13.13
CA THR A 77 -16.57 -8.56 13.08
C THR A 77 -15.87 -9.81 13.56
N ASN A 78 -14.59 -9.92 13.37
CA ASN A 78 -13.84 -11.14 13.70
C ASN A 78 -13.04 -11.03 15.00
N GLY A 79 -13.10 -9.91 15.66
CA GLY A 79 -12.50 -9.71 16.99
C GLY A 79 -11.01 -9.93 17.06
N GLY A 80 -10.35 -9.95 15.95
CA GLY A 80 -9.07 -10.65 15.89
C GLY A 80 -7.89 -9.81 15.79
N ILE A 81 -7.73 -8.63 15.79
CA ILE A 81 -6.43 -8.03 15.58
C ILE A 81 -6.19 -6.88 16.54
N ASP A 82 -4.96 -6.72 16.84
CA ASP A 82 -4.40 -5.73 17.71
C ASP A 82 -5.17 -4.39 17.61
N GLU A 83 -5.84 -4.02 18.70
CA GLU A 83 -6.56 -2.75 18.78
C GLU A 83 -5.65 -1.55 18.54
N ARG A 84 -4.37 -1.71 18.82
CA ARG A 84 -3.37 -0.69 18.58
C ARG A 84 -3.19 -0.43 17.09
N ALA A 85 -3.22 -1.47 16.28
CA ALA A 85 -3.15 -1.32 14.83
C ALA A 85 -4.39 -0.60 14.29
N LYS A 86 -5.55 -0.84 14.88
CA LYS A 86 -6.79 -0.16 14.52
C LYS A 86 -6.72 1.35 14.73
N LEU A 87 -6.22 1.74 15.89
CA LEU A 87 -6.11 3.17 16.25
C LEU A 87 -5.09 3.87 15.35
N ASP A 88 -3.95 3.22 15.14
CA ASP A 88 -2.90 3.75 14.29
C ASP A 88 -3.39 3.96 12.86
N ASP A 89 -4.13 2.99 12.32
CA ASP A 89 -4.68 3.09 10.97
C ASP A 89 -5.64 4.27 10.83
N THR A 90 -6.52 4.46 11.83
CA THR A 90 -7.48 5.55 11.81
C THR A 90 -6.78 6.92 11.88
N GLU A 91 -5.83 7.05 12.78
CA GLU A 91 -5.07 8.29 12.93
C GLU A 91 -4.24 8.59 11.68
N ASN A 92 -3.61 7.58 11.11
CA ASN A 92 -2.80 7.73 9.91
C ASN A 92 -3.63 8.19 8.70
N ILE A 93 -4.85 7.67 8.55
CA ILE A 93 -5.74 8.11 7.48
C ILE A 93 -6.11 9.58 7.65
N ILE A 94 -6.50 9.97 8.87
CA ILE A 94 -6.89 11.35 9.16
C ILE A 94 -5.71 12.30 8.95
N ASP A 95 -4.54 11.93 9.43
CA ASP A 95 -3.32 12.73 9.29
C ASP A 95 -2.92 12.86 7.82
N PHE A 96 -3.04 11.78 7.06
CA PHE A 96 -2.71 11.78 5.64
C PHE A 96 -3.67 12.70 4.86
N LEU A 97 -4.97 12.63 5.16
CA LEU A 97 -5.96 13.49 4.53
C LEU A 97 -5.71 14.97 4.85
N LYS A 98 -5.41 15.27 6.10
CA LYS A 98 -5.05 16.63 6.52
C LYS A 98 -3.79 17.11 5.81
N TYR A 99 -2.80 16.24 5.69
CA TYR A 99 -1.56 16.54 5.00
C TYR A 99 -1.80 16.89 3.54
N LEU A 100 -2.60 16.09 2.83
CA LEU A 100 -2.94 16.35 1.44
C LEU A 100 -3.70 17.66 1.27
N GLN A 101 -4.62 17.95 2.19
CA GLN A 101 -5.42 19.16 2.16
C GLN A 101 -4.55 20.40 2.35
N ARG A 102 -3.62 20.36 3.30
CA ARG A 102 -2.68 21.45 3.53
C ARG A 102 -1.80 21.70 2.31
N LYS A 103 -1.34 20.63 1.70
CA LYS A 103 -0.49 20.71 0.51
C LYS A 103 -1.23 21.33 -0.65
N ARG A 104 -2.47 20.91 -0.87
CA ARG A 104 -3.33 21.45 -1.91
C ARG A 104 -3.53 22.95 -1.73
N ASN A 105 -3.77 23.39 -0.51
CA ASN A 105 -3.97 24.79 -0.19
C ASN A 105 -2.71 25.62 -0.45
N LYS A 106 -1.55 25.08 -0.13
CA LYS A 106 -0.26 25.73 -0.39
C LYS A 106 0.03 25.87 -1.89
N GLU A 107 -0.36 24.88 -2.68
CA GLU A 107 -0.14 24.91 -4.12
C GLU A 107 -1.08 25.88 -4.82
N LEU A 108 -2.26 26.13 -4.25
CA LEU A 108 -3.22 27.05 -4.80
C LEU A 108 -2.91 28.52 -4.47
N ASN A 109 -2.06 28.74 -3.52
CA ASN A 109 -1.60 30.07 -3.12
C ASN A 109 -0.22 30.34 -3.66
#